data_545fd9f1bd44e1b32f13d335fa0294f4
#
_entry.id   545fd9f1bd44e1b32f13d335fa0294f4
#
_cell.length_a   1.000
_cell.length_b   1.000
_cell.length_c   1.000
_cell.angle_alpha   90.00
_cell.angle_beta   90.00
_cell.angle_gamma   90.00
#
_symmetry.space_group_name_H-M   'P 1'
#
loop_
_entity.id
_entity.type
_entity.pdbx_description
1 polymer ?
#
loop_
_entity_poly.entity_id
_entity_poly.type
_entity_poly.pdbx_seq_one_letter_code
_entity_poly.pdbx_strand_id
1 'polypeptide(L)'
;MLGVNMMGINSLFTNGLLAIIGLSAGVIVAGGLFSFIIGLGVISDFADRTHTGEHILLYEDSVALGGMLGNLVWIYNLAIPAGINGVLGEFVALFFGLFAGIFVGCWAMALAEMLDIFPIFVRRFKVIKYVPYMILGIAIGKGIGAFVFFINRW
;
A
#
# COMPACT_ATOMS: atom_id res chain seq x y z
N MET A 1 6.40 -1.01 -51.82
CA MET A 1 6.54 0.13 -50.88
C MET A 1 5.25 0.46 -50.08
N LEU A 2 4.06 0.12 -50.54
CA LEU A 2 2.78 0.38 -49.84
C LEU A 2 2.51 -0.52 -48.64
N GLY A 3 3.05 -1.73 -48.58
CA GLY A 3 2.82 -2.66 -47.47
C GLY A 3 3.54 -2.30 -46.14
N VAL A 4 4.66 -1.63 -46.21
CA VAL A 4 5.45 -1.22 -45.00
C VAL A 4 4.76 -0.03 -44.30
N ASN A 5 4.12 0.86 -45.03
CA ASN A 5 3.40 1.99 -44.46
C ASN A 5 2.09 1.56 -43.76
N MET A 6 1.40 0.56 -44.27
CA MET A 6 0.15 0.06 -43.66
C MET A 6 0.44 -0.67 -42.31
N MET A 7 1.55 -1.41 -42.21
CA MET A 7 1.97 -2.02 -40.93
C MET A 7 2.31 -0.96 -39.88
N GLY A 8 2.96 0.13 -40.28
CA GLY A 8 3.32 1.23 -39.37
C GLY A 8 2.09 2.01 -38.87
N ILE A 9 1.11 2.26 -39.74
CA ILE A 9 -0.12 2.96 -39.37
C ILE A 9 -0.99 2.10 -38.44
N ASN A 10 -1.09 0.80 -38.68
CA ASN A 10 -1.86 -0.11 -37.83
C ASN A 10 -1.19 -0.24 -36.44
N SER A 11 0.15 -0.30 -36.37
CA SER A 11 0.84 -0.35 -35.08
C SER A 11 0.72 0.95 -34.29
N LEU A 12 0.78 2.10 -34.92
CA LEU A 12 0.55 3.40 -34.28
C LEU A 12 -0.88 3.53 -33.75
N PHE A 13 -1.87 3.11 -34.54
CA PHE A 13 -3.26 3.13 -34.10
C PHE A 13 -3.51 2.18 -32.92
N THR A 14 -2.98 0.97 -33.00
CA THR A 14 -3.08 -0.02 -31.90
C THR A 14 -2.40 0.46 -30.63
N ASN A 15 -1.18 1.02 -30.74
CA ASN A 15 -0.47 1.57 -29.59
C ASN A 15 -1.18 2.79 -28.99
N GLY A 16 -1.78 3.63 -29.84
CA GLY A 16 -2.59 4.76 -29.38
C GLY A 16 -3.83 4.30 -28.60
N LEU A 17 -4.55 3.31 -29.12
CA LEU A 17 -5.68 2.71 -28.41
C LEU A 17 -5.27 2.07 -27.08
N LEU A 18 -4.18 1.31 -27.05
CA LEU A 18 -3.66 0.70 -25.84
C LEU A 18 -3.27 1.75 -24.80
N ALA A 19 -2.68 2.86 -25.24
CA ALA A 19 -2.33 3.97 -24.34
C ALA A 19 -3.58 4.62 -23.71
N ILE A 20 -4.63 4.85 -24.50
CA ILE A 20 -5.88 5.43 -24.00
C ILE A 20 -6.58 4.46 -23.04
N ILE A 21 -6.65 3.19 -23.38
CA ILE A 21 -7.25 2.16 -22.51
C ILE A 21 -6.44 2.03 -21.21
N GLY A 22 -5.11 1.99 -21.28
CA GLY A 22 -4.25 1.89 -20.12
C GLY A 22 -4.36 3.12 -19.20
N LEU A 23 -4.41 4.31 -19.79
CA LEU A 23 -4.55 5.55 -19.04
C LEU A 23 -5.93 5.64 -18.37
N SER A 24 -7.00 5.32 -19.07
CA SER A 24 -8.35 5.33 -18.51
C SER A 24 -8.51 4.30 -17.38
N ALA A 25 -8.01 3.09 -17.57
CA ALA A 25 -8.01 2.06 -16.54
C ALA A 25 -7.19 2.49 -15.31
N GLY A 26 -6.00 3.07 -15.53
CA GLY A 26 -5.16 3.60 -14.46
C GLY A 26 -5.84 4.69 -13.64
N VAL A 27 -6.50 5.64 -14.29
CA VAL A 27 -7.26 6.71 -13.60
C VAL A 27 -8.41 6.14 -12.76
N ILE A 28 -9.15 5.18 -13.30
CA ILE A 28 -10.27 4.55 -12.57
C ILE A 28 -9.75 3.81 -11.33
N VAL A 29 -8.70 3.01 -11.47
CA VAL A 29 -8.11 2.25 -10.36
C VAL A 29 -7.51 3.18 -9.31
N ALA A 30 -6.74 4.19 -9.73
CA ALA A 30 -6.15 5.16 -8.82
C ALA A 30 -7.24 5.96 -8.09
N GLY A 31 -8.26 6.46 -8.80
CA GLY A 31 -9.37 7.20 -8.20
C GLY A 31 -10.14 6.35 -7.19
N GLY A 32 -10.40 5.08 -7.50
CA GLY A 32 -11.04 4.15 -6.57
C GLY A 32 -10.22 3.90 -5.32
N LEU A 33 -8.91 3.68 -5.46
CA LEU A 33 -7.99 3.46 -4.35
C LEU A 33 -7.90 4.69 -3.44
N PHE A 34 -7.70 5.89 -4.01
CA PHE A 34 -7.62 7.12 -3.24
C PHE A 34 -8.94 7.47 -2.56
N SER A 35 -10.08 7.30 -3.25
CA SER A 35 -11.41 7.48 -2.65
C SER A 35 -11.62 6.54 -1.46
N PHE A 36 -11.14 5.30 -1.55
CA PHE A 36 -11.20 4.33 -0.47
C PHE A 36 -10.32 4.73 0.72
N ILE A 37 -9.08 5.19 0.47
CA ILE A 37 -8.16 5.67 1.53
C ILE A 37 -8.76 6.86 2.27
N ILE A 38 -9.32 7.83 1.54
CA ILE A 38 -9.95 9.02 2.12
C ILE A 38 -11.23 8.62 2.89
N GLY A 39 -12.03 7.73 2.32
CA GLY A 39 -13.27 7.24 2.94
C GLY A 39 -13.05 6.47 4.24
N LEU A 40 -11.92 5.79 4.39
CA LEU A 40 -11.52 5.13 5.64
C LEU A 40 -11.01 6.11 6.70
N GLY A 41 -10.68 7.35 6.33
CA GLY A 41 -10.16 8.34 7.27
C GLY A 41 -8.77 8.04 7.84
N VAL A 42 -8.01 7.11 7.24
CA VAL A 42 -6.70 6.69 7.77
C VAL A 42 -5.74 7.86 7.91
N ILE A 43 -5.73 8.75 6.92
CA ILE A 43 -4.83 9.91 6.90
C ILE A 43 -5.27 10.95 7.93
N SER A 44 -6.56 11.22 8.02
CA SER A 44 -7.12 12.16 9.00
C SER A 44 -6.91 11.69 10.43
N ASP A 45 -7.16 10.41 10.72
CA ASP A 45 -6.93 9.82 12.04
C ASP A 45 -5.44 9.85 12.43
N PHE A 46 -4.55 9.57 11.47
CA PHE A 46 -3.12 9.66 11.71
C PHE A 46 -2.68 11.09 12.01
N ALA A 47 -3.15 12.07 11.24
CA ALA A 47 -2.86 13.47 11.43
C ALA A 47 -3.40 14.00 12.79
N ASP A 48 -4.57 13.52 13.20
CA ASP A 48 -5.20 13.89 14.48
C ASP A 48 -4.42 13.31 15.66
N ARG A 49 -4.04 12.04 15.61
CA ARG A 49 -3.25 11.38 16.65
C ARG A 49 -1.82 11.93 16.80
N THR A 50 -1.25 12.44 15.72
CA THR A 50 0.08 13.07 15.71
C THR A 50 0.02 14.58 15.95
N HIS A 51 -1.18 15.17 16.12
CA HIS A 51 -1.40 16.61 16.25
C HIS A 51 -0.82 17.43 15.08
N THR A 52 -0.82 16.85 13.87
CA THR A 52 -0.28 17.46 12.65
C THR A 52 -1.36 17.72 11.60
N GLY A 53 -2.56 18.05 12.03
CA GLY A 53 -3.71 18.30 11.15
C GLY A 53 -3.48 19.36 10.08
N GLU A 54 -2.57 20.31 10.33
CA GLU A 54 -2.19 21.34 9.35
C GLU A 54 -1.43 20.76 8.13
N HIS A 55 -0.91 19.54 8.24
CA HIS A 55 -0.09 18.88 7.21
C HIS A 55 -0.79 17.74 6.48
N ILE A 56 -2.12 17.67 6.54
CA ILE A 56 -2.90 16.58 5.89
C ILE A 56 -2.57 16.47 4.40
N LEU A 57 -2.49 17.59 3.68
CA LEU A 57 -2.14 17.62 2.26
C LEU A 57 -0.76 16.99 1.98
N LEU A 58 0.21 17.23 2.87
CA LEU A 58 1.54 16.63 2.74
C LEU A 58 1.51 15.11 2.89
N TYR A 59 0.65 14.59 3.76
CA TYR A 59 0.46 13.14 3.90
C TYR A 59 -0.22 12.54 2.67
N GLU A 60 -1.25 13.19 2.13
CA GLU A 60 -1.93 12.76 0.90
C GLU A 60 -0.97 12.74 -0.29
N ASP A 61 -0.19 13.80 -0.48
CA ASP A 61 0.84 13.89 -1.52
C ASP A 61 1.92 12.82 -1.35
N SER A 62 2.34 12.55 -0.12
CA SER A 62 3.34 11.51 0.19
C SER A 62 2.84 10.12 -0.17
N VAL A 63 1.57 9.82 0.11
CA VAL A 63 0.95 8.54 -0.27
C VAL A 63 0.83 8.42 -1.79
N ALA A 64 0.42 9.50 -2.47
CA ALA A 64 0.34 9.53 -3.92
C ALA A 64 1.70 9.31 -4.58
N LEU A 65 2.73 10.04 -4.13
CA LEU A 65 4.10 9.88 -4.63
C LEU A 65 4.65 8.49 -4.34
N GLY A 66 4.40 7.95 -3.15
CA GLY A 66 4.80 6.59 -2.79
C GLY A 66 4.18 5.55 -3.70
N GLY A 67 2.89 5.69 -4.03
CA GLY A 67 2.20 4.82 -4.97
C GLY A 67 2.76 4.90 -6.39
N MET A 68 3.06 6.12 -6.88
CA MET A 68 3.65 6.33 -8.19
C MET A 68 5.06 5.72 -8.28
N LEU A 69 5.92 5.99 -7.29
CA LEU A 69 7.28 5.46 -7.24
C LEU A 69 7.30 3.94 -7.10
N GLY A 70 6.44 3.37 -6.24
CA GLY A 70 6.32 1.93 -6.08
C GLY A 70 5.90 1.23 -7.37
N ASN A 71 4.95 1.82 -8.10
CA ASN A 71 4.49 1.30 -9.39
C ASN A 71 5.61 1.36 -10.44
N LEU A 72 6.39 2.44 -10.45
CA LEU A 72 7.51 2.63 -11.36
C LEU A 72 8.62 1.60 -11.08
N VAL A 73 8.96 1.38 -9.82
CA VAL A 73 9.92 0.34 -9.39
C VAL A 73 9.46 -1.05 -9.83
N TRP A 74 8.15 -1.35 -9.69
CA TRP A 74 7.58 -2.63 -10.07
C TRP A 74 7.60 -2.86 -11.59
N ILE A 75 7.15 -1.86 -12.38
CA ILE A 75 7.07 -1.98 -13.85
C ILE A 75 8.45 -2.13 -14.48
N TYR A 76 9.42 -1.35 -14.01
CA TYR A 76 10.78 -1.39 -14.56
C TYR A 76 11.68 -2.45 -13.92
N ASN A 77 11.15 -3.26 -13.00
CA ASN A 77 11.93 -4.24 -12.23
C ASN A 77 13.24 -3.63 -11.70
N LEU A 78 13.14 -2.41 -11.17
CA LEU A 78 14.29 -1.71 -10.63
C LEU A 78 14.78 -2.48 -9.41
N ALA A 79 15.62 -3.47 -9.65
CA ALA A 79 16.35 -4.12 -8.57
C ALA A 79 17.25 -3.09 -7.88
N ILE A 80 17.31 -3.13 -6.57
CA ILE A 80 18.28 -2.33 -5.80
C ILE A 80 19.65 -2.57 -6.45
N PRO A 81 20.37 -1.50 -6.89
CA PRO A 81 21.62 -1.68 -7.63
C PRO A 81 22.55 -2.65 -6.94
N ALA A 82 23.12 -3.58 -7.69
CA ALA A 82 24.00 -4.63 -7.18
C ALA A 82 25.22 -4.12 -6.36
N GLY A 83 25.42 -2.80 -6.30
CA GLY A 83 26.42 -2.15 -5.46
C GLY A 83 26.02 -1.99 -3.97
N ILE A 84 24.77 -2.23 -3.62
CA ILE A 84 24.29 -2.21 -2.22
C ILE A 84 24.16 -3.66 -1.68
N ASN A 85 24.94 -4.58 -2.23
CA ASN A 85 24.99 -5.95 -1.73
C ASN A 85 25.83 -6.00 -0.44
N GLY A 86 25.26 -6.53 0.63
CA GLY A 86 25.88 -6.64 1.94
C GLY A 86 25.03 -6.02 3.04
N VAL A 87 25.66 -5.75 4.17
CA VAL A 87 25.03 -5.23 5.39
C VAL A 87 24.20 -3.96 5.14
N LEU A 88 24.67 -3.09 4.22
CA LEU A 88 23.97 -1.85 3.89
C LEU A 88 22.63 -2.12 3.17
N GLY A 89 22.57 -3.07 2.27
CA GLY A 89 21.34 -3.48 1.58
C GLY A 89 20.34 -4.11 2.53
N GLU A 90 20.81 -4.90 3.49
CA GLU A 90 19.96 -5.48 4.54
C GLU A 90 19.35 -4.40 5.44
N PHE A 91 20.13 -3.39 5.83
CA PHE A 91 19.62 -2.25 6.59
C PHE A 91 18.55 -1.47 5.83
N VAL A 92 18.77 -1.17 4.56
CA VAL A 92 17.79 -0.46 3.71
C VAL A 92 16.51 -1.29 3.59
N ALA A 93 16.61 -2.59 3.36
CA ALA A 93 15.46 -3.49 3.29
C ALA A 93 14.70 -3.57 4.62
N LEU A 94 15.42 -3.60 5.74
CA LEU A 94 14.84 -3.62 7.09
C LEU A 94 14.06 -2.32 7.37
N PHE A 95 14.64 -1.15 7.08
CA PHE A 95 13.96 0.13 7.23
C PHE A 95 12.72 0.22 6.33
N PHE A 96 12.85 -0.15 5.07
CA PHE A 96 11.71 -0.18 4.15
C PHE A 96 10.60 -1.11 4.65
N GLY A 97 10.95 -2.31 5.09
CA GLY A 97 10.01 -3.27 5.64
C GLY A 97 9.30 -2.77 6.91
N LEU A 98 10.03 -2.07 7.78
CA LEU A 98 9.47 -1.46 8.99
C LEU A 98 8.41 -0.42 8.65
N PHE A 99 8.72 0.55 7.77
CA PHE A 99 7.77 1.59 7.39
C PHE A 99 6.58 1.03 6.61
N ALA A 100 6.81 0.08 5.70
CA ALA A 100 5.75 -0.62 5.00
C ALA A 100 4.84 -1.38 5.97
N GLY A 101 5.41 -2.04 6.98
CA GLY A 101 4.67 -2.74 8.02
C GLY A 101 3.82 -1.81 8.88
N ILE A 102 4.36 -0.65 9.27
CA ILE A 102 3.61 0.39 10.00
C ILE A 102 2.43 0.87 9.16
N PHE A 103 2.65 1.20 7.89
CA PHE A 103 1.60 1.67 6.99
C PHE A 103 0.47 0.65 6.82
N VAL A 104 0.82 -0.62 6.55
CA VAL A 104 -0.16 -1.71 6.43
C VAL A 104 -0.88 -1.95 7.75
N GLY A 105 -0.20 -1.83 8.88
CA GLY A 105 -0.78 -1.93 10.22
C GLY A 105 -1.82 -0.84 10.49
N CYS A 106 -1.51 0.40 10.16
CA CYS A 106 -2.46 1.53 10.27
C CYS A 106 -3.72 1.30 9.42
N TRP A 107 -3.55 0.79 8.21
CA TRP A 107 -4.66 0.43 7.33
C TRP A 107 -5.54 -0.68 7.90
N ALA A 108 -4.92 -1.73 8.42
CA ALA A 108 -5.66 -2.82 9.02
C ALA A 108 -6.48 -2.36 10.24
N MET A 109 -5.92 -1.46 11.05
CA MET A 109 -6.64 -0.90 12.21
C MET A 109 -7.77 0.03 11.79
N ALA A 110 -7.58 0.89 10.79
CA ALA A 110 -8.62 1.77 10.27
C ALA A 110 -9.80 0.96 9.68
N LEU A 111 -9.52 -0.11 8.95
CA LEU A 111 -10.56 -1.03 8.47
C LEU A 111 -11.32 -1.69 9.62
N ALA A 112 -10.62 -2.11 10.67
CA ALA A 112 -11.24 -2.73 11.83
C ALA A 112 -12.13 -1.74 12.62
N GLU A 113 -11.75 -0.47 12.65
CA GLU A 113 -12.52 0.62 13.28
C GLU A 113 -13.76 0.97 12.46
N MET A 114 -13.62 1.12 11.13
CA MET A 114 -14.75 1.39 10.22
C MET A 114 -15.83 0.32 10.24
N LEU A 115 -15.44 -0.94 10.37
CA LEU A 115 -16.37 -2.08 10.41
C LEU A 115 -16.95 -2.31 11.81
N ASP A 116 -16.65 -1.43 12.79
CA ASP A 116 -17.07 -1.58 14.19
C ASP A 116 -16.78 -2.98 14.79
N ILE A 117 -15.77 -3.68 14.24
CA ILE A 117 -15.48 -5.05 14.64
C ILE A 117 -15.13 -5.12 16.12
N PHE A 118 -14.28 -4.23 16.61
CA PHE A 118 -13.88 -4.20 18.02
C PHE A 118 -15.03 -3.80 18.95
N PRO A 119 -15.79 -2.72 18.70
CA PRO A 119 -16.92 -2.35 19.55
C PRO A 119 -18.01 -3.43 19.61
N ILE A 120 -18.36 -4.04 18.48
CA ILE A 120 -19.37 -5.10 18.43
C ILE A 120 -18.90 -6.32 19.22
N PHE A 121 -17.67 -6.76 19.01
CA PHE A 121 -17.07 -7.91 19.69
C PHE A 121 -17.01 -7.68 21.22
N VAL A 122 -16.52 -6.51 21.62
CA VAL A 122 -16.36 -6.12 23.02
C VAL A 122 -17.70 -6.04 23.75
N ARG A 123 -18.73 -5.48 23.10
CA ARG A 123 -20.09 -5.42 23.66
C ARG A 123 -20.69 -6.80 23.82
N ARG A 124 -20.47 -7.70 22.86
CA ARG A 124 -21.03 -9.05 22.85
C ARG A 124 -20.41 -9.94 23.93
N PHE A 125 -19.12 -9.82 24.15
CA PHE A 125 -18.38 -10.64 25.11
C PHE A 125 -18.08 -9.98 26.44
N LYS A 126 -18.45 -8.68 26.63
CA LYS A 126 -18.20 -7.87 27.84
C LYS A 126 -16.73 -7.84 28.28
N VAL A 127 -15.80 -7.96 27.33
CA VAL A 127 -14.35 -8.07 27.57
C VAL A 127 -13.58 -6.77 27.33
N ILE A 128 -14.17 -5.62 27.65
CA ILE A 128 -13.56 -4.29 27.43
C ILE A 128 -12.12 -4.21 27.98
N LYS A 129 -11.89 -4.79 29.16
CA LYS A 129 -10.57 -4.76 29.84
C LYS A 129 -9.48 -5.52 29.08
N TYR A 130 -9.85 -6.49 28.25
CA TYR A 130 -8.89 -7.38 27.58
C TYR A 130 -8.61 -7.01 26.10
N VAL A 131 -9.25 -5.96 25.58
CA VAL A 131 -9.07 -5.48 24.19
C VAL A 131 -7.60 -5.23 23.84
N PRO A 132 -6.79 -4.53 24.67
CA PRO A 132 -5.38 -4.30 24.34
C PRO A 132 -4.58 -5.61 24.20
N TYR A 133 -4.87 -6.60 25.05
CA TYR A 133 -4.22 -7.91 24.98
C TYR A 133 -4.61 -8.70 23.74
N MET A 134 -5.86 -8.55 23.28
CA MET A 134 -6.31 -9.18 22.03
C MET A 134 -5.62 -8.58 20.82
N ILE A 135 -5.49 -7.27 20.77
CA ILE A 135 -4.77 -6.56 19.69
C ILE A 135 -3.29 -7.00 19.66
N LEU A 136 -2.67 -7.05 20.82
CA LEU A 136 -1.29 -7.50 20.97
C LEU A 136 -1.13 -8.97 20.56
N GLY A 137 -2.07 -9.84 20.92
CA GLY A 137 -2.11 -11.24 20.49
C GLY A 137 -2.19 -11.40 18.97
N ILE A 138 -3.05 -10.61 18.32
CA ILE A 138 -3.17 -10.59 16.84
C ILE A 138 -1.86 -10.11 16.21
N ALA A 139 -1.26 -9.05 16.72
CA ALA A 139 0.00 -8.51 16.21
C ALA A 139 1.14 -9.53 16.32
N ILE A 140 1.30 -10.17 17.47
CA ILE A 140 2.29 -11.24 17.69
C ILE A 140 2.01 -12.43 16.78
N GLY A 141 0.76 -12.86 16.67
CA GLY A 141 0.35 -13.99 15.81
C GLY A 141 0.69 -13.73 14.34
N LYS A 142 0.39 -12.53 13.83
CA LYS A 142 0.78 -12.14 12.47
C LYS A 142 2.30 -12.09 12.30
N GLY A 143 3.02 -11.55 13.28
CA GLY A 143 4.49 -11.50 13.24
C GLY A 143 5.12 -12.89 13.18
N ILE A 144 4.68 -13.80 14.06
CA ILE A 144 5.16 -15.19 14.07
C ILE A 144 4.77 -15.91 12.78
N GLY A 145 3.53 -15.73 12.29
CA GLY A 145 3.07 -16.33 11.04
C GLY A 145 3.88 -15.87 9.84
N ALA A 146 4.17 -14.57 9.73
CA ALA A 146 5.02 -14.03 8.69
C ALA A 146 6.45 -14.59 8.78
N PHE A 147 7.01 -14.66 9.99
CA PHE A 147 8.35 -15.19 10.21
C PHE A 147 8.47 -16.66 9.79
N VAL A 148 7.52 -17.50 10.17
CA VAL A 148 7.46 -18.93 9.78
C VAL A 148 7.31 -19.05 8.25
N PHE A 149 6.45 -18.23 7.64
CA PHE A 149 6.28 -18.21 6.17
C PHE A 149 7.60 -17.91 5.45
N PHE A 150 8.33 -16.89 5.88
CA PHE A 150 9.60 -16.52 5.25
C PHE A 150 10.72 -17.54 5.47
N ILE A 151 10.76 -18.21 6.65
CA ILE A 151 11.75 -19.26 6.91
C ILE A 151 11.50 -20.48 6.04
N ASN A 152 10.25 -20.90 5.93
CA ASN A 152 9.89 -22.10 5.18
C ASN A 152 9.86 -21.88 3.65
N ARG A 153 10.04 -20.64 3.17
CA ARG A 153 10.01 -20.28 1.74
C ARG A 153 8.81 -20.84 0.99
N TRP A 154 7.63 -20.73 1.60
CA TRP A 154 6.39 -21.14 0.94
C TRP A 154 6.00 -20.10 -0.09
#